data_e27c235fb04223bb17992b721c8e2343
#
_entry.id   e27c235fb04223bb17992b721c8e2343
#
_cell.length_a   1.000
_cell.length_b   1.000
_cell.length_c   1.000
_cell.angle_alpha   90.00
_cell.angle_beta   90.00
_cell.angle_gamma   90.00
#
_symmetry.space_group_name_H-M   'P 1'
#
loop_
_entity.id
_entity.type
_entity.pdbx_description
1 polymer ?
#
loop_
_entity_poly.entity_id
_entity_poly.type
_entity_poly.pdbx_seq_one_letter_code
_entity_poly.pdbx_strand_id
1 'polypeptide(L)'
;AFTVANHVKNSTATIIVQCTADSALPELDTVTDGKLDNNADWDGTTVPKDYDFCFAWETDTQYYAEEWQNHFLNINNWIVNNAEERKIKYVIHTGDIVDDVDMTYEWENADEAMGILDKAGMSYGVLGGNHDVAAGLADYENYYKYFGENRFKSQNTYGESYKNNKGHYDLISEGGQDFIIVYMSWNIYQEEIDWMN
;
A
#
# COMPACT_ATOMS: atom_id res chain seq x y z
N ALA A 1 -11.40 -5.95 8.49
CA ALA A 1 -12.18 -5.39 7.38
C ALA A 1 -12.02 -3.89 7.41
N PHE A 2 -11.64 -3.30 6.31
CA PHE A 2 -11.56 -1.84 6.17
C PHE A 2 -12.88 -1.34 5.61
N THR A 3 -13.46 -0.34 6.22
CA THR A 3 -14.59 0.36 5.64
C THR A 3 -14.15 1.78 5.34
N VAL A 4 -14.05 2.12 4.07
CA VAL A 4 -13.86 3.51 3.67
C VAL A 4 -15.22 4.18 3.74
N ALA A 5 -15.37 5.08 4.68
CA ALA A 5 -16.55 5.88 4.82
C ALA A 5 -16.36 7.19 4.08
N ASN A 6 -17.19 7.37 3.09
CA ASN A 6 -17.55 8.63 2.44
C ASN A 6 -16.48 9.70 2.25
N HIS A 7 -16.17 9.94 1.02
CA HIS A 7 -15.58 11.18 0.59
C HIS A 7 -16.66 12.13 0.04
N VAL A 8 -16.99 13.14 0.81
CA VAL A 8 -17.77 14.27 0.29
C VAL A 8 -16.76 15.37 -0.03
N LYS A 9 -16.87 15.98 -1.20
CA LYS A 9 -16.04 17.13 -1.58
C LYS A 9 -16.06 18.18 -0.46
N ASN A 10 -14.91 18.46 0.16
CA ASN A 10 -14.72 19.32 1.32
C ASN A 10 -15.13 18.72 2.69
N SER A 11 -15.22 17.42 2.84
CA SER A 11 -15.37 16.77 4.13
C SER A 11 -14.14 15.97 4.52
N THR A 12 -13.94 15.76 5.82
CA THR A 12 -12.88 14.91 6.32
C THR A 12 -13.21 13.45 5.99
N ALA A 13 -12.34 12.77 5.25
CA ALA A 13 -12.45 11.32 5.10
C ALA A 13 -12.07 10.67 6.43
N THR A 14 -12.98 9.89 7.00
CA THR A 14 -12.66 9.09 8.18
C THR A 14 -12.45 7.66 7.71
N ILE A 15 -11.21 7.18 7.80
CA ILE A 15 -10.91 5.76 7.61
C ILE A 15 -11.08 5.10 8.96
N ILE A 16 -12.07 4.21 9.07
CA ILE A 16 -12.29 3.44 10.28
C ILE A 16 -11.70 2.06 10.06
N VAL A 17 -10.59 1.77 10.74
CA VAL A 17 -10.01 0.43 10.79
C VAL A 17 -10.72 -0.34 11.89
N GLN A 18 -11.55 -1.28 11.51
CA GLN A 18 -12.20 -2.18 12.44
C GLN A 18 -11.36 -3.44 12.61
N CYS A 19 -10.58 -3.51 13.68
CA CYS A 19 -9.98 -4.77 14.10
C CYS A 19 -11.04 -5.58 14.85
N THR A 20 -11.38 -6.76 14.37
CA THR A 20 -12.20 -7.71 15.12
C THR A 20 -11.34 -8.38 16.20
N ALA A 21 -11.18 -7.73 17.34
CA ALA A 21 -10.87 -8.42 18.57
C ALA A 21 -12.19 -8.69 19.29
N ASP A 22 -12.26 -9.75 20.08
CA ASP A 22 -13.44 -10.30 20.76
C ASP A 22 -14.15 -9.40 21.81
N SER A 23 -14.11 -8.11 21.64
CA SER A 23 -14.87 -7.17 22.45
C SER A 23 -15.84 -6.42 21.58
N ALA A 24 -17.08 -6.31 22.03
CA ALA A 24 -18.08 -5.49 21.39
C ALA A 24 -17.50 -4.09 21.13
N LEU A 25 -17.13 -3.84 19.88
CA LEU A 25 -16.83 -2.49 19.45
C LEU A 25 -18.10 -1.67 19.65
N PRO A 26 -18.00 -0.44 20.18
CA PRO A 26 -19.15 0.45 20.19
C PRO A 26 -19.72 0.44 18.77
N GLU A 27 -21.03 0.32 18.67
CA GLU A 27 -21.69 0.55 17.40
C GLU A 27 -21.14 1.86 16.85
N LEU A 28 -20.38 1.74 15.78
CA LEU A 28 -20.01 2.90 15.00
C LEU A 28 -21.34 3.50 14.59
N ASP A 29 -21.64 4.63 15.19
CA ASP A 29 -22.84 5.38 14.85
C ASP A 29 -22.78 5.54 13.36
N THR A 30 -23.58 4.74 12.77
CA THR A 30 -23.80 4.55 11.37
C THR A 30 -23.13 5.63 10.53
N VAL A 31 -22.09 5.23 9.81
CA VAL A 31 -21.86 5.84 8.52
C VAL A 31 -23.17 5.60 7.76
N THR A 32 -24.15 6.45 8.04
CA THR A 32 -25.53 6.25 7.64
C THR A 32 -25.70 6.27 6.15
N ASP A 33 -24.68 6.72 5.47
CA ASP A 33 -24.80 6.91 4.06
C ASP A 33 -23.61 6.38 3.32
N GLY A 34 -23.00 5.32 3.71
CA GLY A 34 -21.92 4.64 2.97
C GLY A 34 -22.04 4.65 1.44
N LYS A 35 -22.81 5.57 0.95
CA LYS A 35 -22.87 5.98 -0.43
C LYS A 35 -21.71 6.92 -0.67
N LEU A 36 -20.74 6.43 -1.38
CA LEU A 36 -19.84 7.30 -2.13
C LEU A 36 -20.75 8.20 -2.96
N ASP A 37 -20.74 9.49 -2.71
CA ASP A 37 -21.65 10.43 -3.35
C ASP A 37 -22.05 10.06 -4.78
N ASN A 38 -21.31 10.53 -5.74
CA ASN A 38 -21.56 10.26 -7.15
C ASN A 38 -21.27 8.84 -7.59
N ASN A 39 -20.74 8.00 -6.72
CA ASN A 39 -20.42 6.59 -6.97
C ASN A 39 -21.32 5.63 -6.20
N ALA A 40 -22.41 6.11 -5.64
CA ALA A 40 -23.36 5.29 -4.90
C ALA A 40 -23.84 4.07 -5.69
N ASP A 41 -23.91 4.21 -7.00
CA ASP A 41 -24.36 3.19 -7.93
C ASP A 41 -23.21 2.59 -8.76
N TRP A 42 -21.96 2.69 -8.29
CA TRP A 42 -20.85 2.09 -9.01
C TRP A 42 -21.00 0.57 -9.07
N ASP A 43 -21.04 0.07 -10.28
CA ASP A 43 -21.27 -1.34 -10.60
C ASP A 43 -20.02 -2.23 -10.40
N GLY A 44 -18.89 -1.67 -9.94
CA GLY A 44 -17.61 -2.36 -9.75
C GLY A 44 -16.81 -2.58 -11.05
N THR A 45 -17.34 -2.21 -12.19
CA THR A 45 -16.73 -2.49 -13.50
C THR A 45 -16.39 -1.25 -14.30
N THR A 46 -17.14 -0.18 -14.14
CA THR A 46 -16.89 1.09 -14.84
C THR A 46 -16.06 2.03 -14.01
N VAL A 47 -15.17 2.78 -14.66
CA VAL A 47 -14.40 3.83 -13.98
C VAL A 47 -15.36 4.92 -13.52
N PRO A 48 -15.36 5.31 -12.24
CA PRO A 48 -16.15 6.45 -11.78
C PRO A 48 -15.85 7.69 -12.61
N LYS A 49 -16.88 8.47 -12.97
CA LYS A 49 -16.70 9.62 -13.88
C LYS A 49 -16.15 10.85 -13.20
N ASP A 50 -16.51 11.04 -11.94
CA ASP A 50 -16.20 12.25 -11.18
C ASP A 50 -15.44 11.89 -9.91
N TYR A 51 -14.11 11.77 -10.03
CA TYR A 51 -13.19 11.64 -8.90
C TYR A 51 -11.97 12.53 -9.12
N ASP A 52 -11.35 12.97 -8.04
CA ASP A 52 -10.20 13.87 -8.10
C ASP A 52 -8.89 13.10 -8.28
N PHE A 53 -8.75 11.95 -7.64
CA PHE A 53 -7.58 11.07 -7.72
C PHE A 53 -7.96 9.63 -7.32
N CYS A 54 -7.05 8.69 -7.51
CA CYS A 54 -7.11 7.37 -6.91
C CYS A 54 -5.71 6.89 -6.49
N PHE A 55 -5.69 5.93 -5.58
CA PHE A 55 -4.51 5.14 -5.25
C PHE A 55 -4.65 3.75 -5.85
N ALA A 56 -3.59 3.22 -6.43
CA ALA A 56 -3.54 1.83 -6.82
C ALA A 56 -3.13 0.99 -5.60
N TRP A 57 -3.71 -0.18 -5.47
CA TRP A 57 -3.38 -1.11 -4.40
C TRP A 57 -3.01 -2.47 -4.97
N GLU A 58 -1.79 -2.87 -4.68
CA GLU A 58 -1.24 -4.19 -4.97
C GLU A 58 -1.03 -4.95 -3.65
N THR A 59 -1.08 -6.25 -3.72
CA THR A 59 -0.83 -7.12 -2.58
C THR A 59 -0.57 -8.54 -3.04
N ASP A 60 0.13 -9.33 -2.23
CA ASP A 60 0.29 -10.78 -2.45
C ASP A 60 0.83 -11.11 -3.84
N THR A 61 1.91 -10.44 -4.23
CA THR A 61 2.54 -10.63 -5.55
C THR A 61 3.57 -11.76 -5.58
N GLN A 62 3.69 -12.52 -4.49
CA GLN A 62 4.71 -13.55 -4.28
C GLN A 62 4.76 -14.57 -5.42
N TYR A 63 3.62 -15.11 -5.85
CA TYR A 63 3.60 -16.08 -6.95
C TYR A 63 3.93 -15.46 -8.31
N TYR A 64 3.74 -14.15 -8.46
CA TYR A 64 4.21 -13.46 -9.64
C TYR A 64 5.72 -13.30 -9.63
N ALA A 65 6.31 -13.04 -8.46
CA ALA A 65 7.76 -13.02 -8.31
C ALA A 65 8.37 -14.40 -8.52
N GLU A 66 7.70 -15.48 -8.05
CA GLU A 66 8.16 -16.86 -8.17
C GLU A 66 8.08 -17.39 -9.62
N GLU A 67 6.87 -17.42 -10.22
CA GLU A 67 6.64 -18.15 -11.48
C GLU A 67 6.11 -17.29 -12.63
N TRP A 68 5.49 -16.14 -12.33
CA TRP A 68 4.77 -15.38 -13.36
C TRP A 68 5.19 -13.90 -13.43
N GLN A 69 6.49 -13.66 -13.45
CA GLN A 69 7.06 -12.31 -13.48
C GLN A 69 6.40 -11.38 -14.51
N ASN A 70 6.03 -11.91 -15.68
CA ASN A 70 5.37 -11.11 -16.70
C ASN A 70 4.04 -10.50 -16.23
N HIS A 71 3.32 -11.14 -15.31
CA HIS A 71 2.10 -10.57 -14.74
C HIS A 71 2.44 -9.40 -13.83
N PHE A 72 3.47 -9.53 -12.99
CA PHE A 72 3.93 -8.45 -12.12
C PHE A 72 4.40 -7.24 -12.93
N LEU A 73 5.25 -7.46 -13.94
CA LEU A 73 5.68 -6.41 -14.86
C LEU A 73 4.48 -5.74 -15.56
N ASN A 74 3.49 -6.51 -15.99
CA ASN A 74 2.32 -5.99 -16.68
C ASN A 74 1.41 -5.16 -15.76
N ILE A 75 1.26 -5.53 -14.48
CA ILE A 75 0.50 -4.78 -13.49
C ILE A 75 1.13 -3.40 -13.33
N ASN A 76 2.42 -3.33 -13.03
CA ASN A 76 3.11 -2.06 -12.83
C ASN A 76 3.17 -1.20 -14.11
N ASN A 77 3.40 -1.82 -15.27
CA ASN A 77 3.29 -1.11 -16.55
C ASN A 77 1.88 -0.56 -16.78
N TRP A 78 0.84 -1.32 -16.44
CA TRP A 78 -0.53 -0.85 -16.56
C TRP A 78 -0.80 0.34 -15.65
N ILE A 79 -0.33 0.30 -14.40
CA ILE A 79 -0.46 1.41 -13.45
C ILE A 79 0.18 2.68 -14.03
N VAL A 80 1.44 2.58 -14.46
CA VAL A 80 2.18 3.72 -15.02
C VAL A 80 1.51 4.27 -16.30
N ASN A 81 1.14 3.38 -17.22
CA ASN A 81 0.55 3.79 -18.49
C ASN A 81 -0.85 4.41 -18.35
N ASN A 82 -1.56 4.10 -17.28
CA ASN A 82 -2.89 4.63 -17.01
C ASN A 82 -2.91 5.71 -15.91
N ALA A 83 -1.74 6.07 -15.35
CA ALA A 83 -1.67 6.97 -14.21
C ALA A 83 -2.30 8.33 -14.47
N GLU A 84 -2.08 8.92 -15.64
CA GLU A 84 -2.65 10.22 -16.00
C GLU A 84 -4.16 10.12 -16.23
N GLU A 85 -4.60 9.18 -17.08
CA GLU A 85 -6.02 9.01 -17.42
C GLU A 85 -6.86 8.67 -16.19
N ARG A 86 -6.34 7.79 -15.32
CA ARG A 86 -7.04 7.32 -14.14
C ARG A 86 -6.71 8.11 -12.88
N LYS A 87 -5.92 9.17 -13.02
CA LYS A 87 -5.49 10.04 -11.90
C LYS A 87 -4.87 9.24 -10.74
N ILE A 88 -4.08 8.20 -11.05
CA ILE A 88 -3.37 7.42 -10.03
C ILE A 88 -2.23 8.28 -9.51
N LYS A 89 -2.22 8.53 -8.21
CA LYS A 89 -1.27 9.43 -7.55
C LYS A 89 -0.26 8.71 -6.68
N TYR A 90 -0.59 7.50 -6.29
CA TYR A 90 0.23 6.72 -5.37
C TYR A 90 -0.10 5.24 -5.47
N VAL A 91 0.89 4.38 -5.20
CA VAL A 91 0.70 2.92 -5.18
C VAL A 91 0.98 2.39 -3.79
N ILE A 92 0.09 1.54 -3.29
CA ILE A 92 0.21 0.86 -2.01
C ILE A 92 0.50 -0.61 -2.27
N HIS A 93 1.55 -1.16 -1.66
CA HIS A 93 1.81 -2.60 -1.67
C HIS A 93 1.82 -3.13 -0.24
N THR A 94 0.96 -4.09 0.05
CA THR A 94 0.72 -4.57 1.42
C THR A 94 1.38 -5.91 1.74
N GLY A 95 2.53 -6.17 1.12
CA GLY A 95 3.39 -7.30 1.47
C GLY A 95 3.12 -8.57 0.69
N ASP A 96 3.82 -9.62 1.11
CA ASP A 96 3.97 -10.87 0.39
C ASP A 96 4.44 -10.62 -1.05
N ILE A 97 5.58 -9.94 -1.13
CA ILE A 97 6.23 -9.50 -2.38
C ILE A 97 6.87 -10.71 -3.07
N VAL A 98 7.50 -11.59 -2.27
CA VAL A 98 8.12 -12.86 -2.68
C VAL A 98 7.47 -14.02 -1.96
N ASP A 99 7.56 -15.23 -2.50
CA ASP A 99 7.03 -16.44 -1.86
C ASP A 99 8.04 -17.05 -0.89
N ASP A 100 9.28 -17.15 -1.30
CA ASP A 100 10.37 -17.69 -0.48
C ASP A 100 11.46 -16.63 -0.27
N VAL A 101 11.58 -16.17 0.98
CA VAL A 101 12.53 -15.14 1.40
C VAL A 101 13.98 -15.45 1.01
N ASP A 102 14.36 -16.72 0.92
CA ASP A 102 15.72 -17.16 0.61
C ASP A 102 16.00 -17.22 -0.91
N MET A 103 14.99 -17.12 -1.74
CA MET A 103 15.14 -17.21 -3.19
C MET A 103 15.47 -15.87 -3.83
N THR A 104 16.75 -15.64 -4.06
CA THR A 104 17.26 -14.38 -4.62
C THR A 104 16.60 -13.98 -5.93
N TYR A 105 16.26 -14.94 -6.81
CA TYR A 105 15.63 -14.64 -8.09
C TYR A 105 14.23 -14.04 -7.96
N GLU A 106 13.48 -14.39 -6.91
CA GLU A 106 12.16 -13.80 -6.63
C GLU A 106 12.29 -12.33 -6.26
N TRP A 107 13.28 -12.01 -5.41
CA TRP A 107 13.61 -10.62 -5.08
C TRP A 107 14.05 -9.82 -6.30
N GLU A 108 14.84 -10.41 -7.19
CA GLU A 108 15.27 -9.78 -8.44
C GLU A 108 14.08 -9.53 -9.39
N ASN A 109 13.17 -10.49 -9.49
CA ASN A 109 11.94 -10.36 -10.26
C ASN A 109 11.02 -9.26 -9.68
N ALA A 110 10.87 -9.21 -8.36
CA ALA A 110 10.10 -8.18 -7.68
C ALA A 110 10.75 -6.79 -7.82
N ASP A 111 12.08 -6.71 -7.68
CA ASP A 111 12.83 -5.48 -7.87
C ASP A 111 12.66 -4.92 -9.28
N GLU A 112 12.75 -5.77 -10.30
CA GLU A 112 12.53 -5.37 -11.69
C GLU A 112 11.11 -4.84 -11.91
N ALA A 113 10.10 -5.54 -11.35
CA ALA A 113 8.70 -5.16 -11.50
C ALA A 113 8.38 -3.83 -10.80
N MET A 114 8.76 -3.69 -9.54
CA MET A 114 8.57 -2.45 -8.78
C MET A 114 9.45 -1.30 -9.29
N GLY A 115 10.61 -1.64 -9.89
CA GLY A 115 11.49 -0.68 -10.56
C GLY A 115 10.84 0.04 -11.76
N ILE A 116 9.70 -0.44 -12.27
CA ILE A 116 8.89 0.27 -13.26
C ILE A 116 8.31 1.55 -12.65
N LEU A 117 7.81 1.47 -11.41
CA LEU A 117 7.30 2.63 -10.67
C LEU A 117 8.42 3.64 -10.39
N ASP A 118 9.60 3.15 -9.95
CA ASP A 118 10.77 4.00 -9.72
C ASP A 118 11.16 4.78 -10.98
N LYS A 119 11.27 4.09 -12.12
CA LYS A 119 11.64 4.70 -13.41
C LYS A 119 10.62 5.72 -13.90
N ALA A 120 9.36 5.52 -13.58
CA ALA A 120 8.28 6.44 -13.92
C ALA A 120 8.17 7.62 -12.95
N GLY A 121 8.89 7.62 -11.83
CA GLY A 121 8.73 8.61 -10.75
C GLY A 121 7.38 8.52 -10.05
N MET A 122 6.74 7.36 -10.09
CA MET A 122 5.51 7.08 -9.37
C MET A 122 5.84 6.78 -7.91
N SER A 123 5.31 7.59 -6.99
CA SER A 123 5.49 7.34 -5.56
C SER A 123 4.70 6.12 -5.11
N TYR A 124 5.32 5.34 -4.24
CA TYR A 124 4.70 4.15 -3.67
C TYR A 124 5.35 3.77 -2.34
N GLY A 125 4.62 3.02 -1.53
CA GLY A 125 5.14 2.41 -0.32
C GLY A 125 4.88 0.91 -0.28
N VAL A 126 5.73 0.20 0.45
CA VAL A 126 5.63 -1.24 0.66
C VAL A 126 5.80 -1.58 2.13
N LEU A 127 5.25 -2.70 2.55
CA LEU A 127 5.60 -3.34 3.81
C LEU A 127 6.01 -4.79 3.56
N GLY A 128 6.79 -5.37 4.45
CA GLY A 128 7.11 -6.79 4.40
C GLY A 128 5.98 -7.62 4.99
N GLY A 129 5.44 -8.56 4.21
CA GLY A 129 4.49 -9.57 4.67
C GLY A 129 5.19 -10.75 5.37
N ASN A 130 4.46 -11.79 5.66
CA ASN A 130 5.02 -12.95 6.35
C ASN A 130 5.95 -13.79 5.46
N HIS A 131 5.73 -13.83 4.16
CA HIS A 131 6.62 -14.47 3.21
C HIS A 131 7.93 -13.72 3.03
N ASP A 132 7.90 -12.39 3.09
CA ASP A 132 9.05 -11.52 2.87
C ASP A 132 10.10 -11.55 4.00
N VAL A 133 9.75 -12.09 5.18
CA VAL A 133 10.55 -11.97 6.40
C VAL A 133 10.76 -13.31 7.13
N ALA A 134 10.62 -14.44 6.45
CA ALA A 134 10.71 -15.77 7.07
C ALA A 134 9.90 -15.85 8.37
N ALA A 135 8.60 -15.94 8.26
CA ALA A 135 7.56 -15.70 9.28
C ALA A 135 7.81 -16.18 10.73
N GLY A 136 8.71 -17.00 11.04
CA GLY A 136 9.06 -17.42 12.40
C GLY A 136 10.30 -16.75 12.95
N LEU A 137 11.14 -16.19 12.09
CA LEU A 137 12.47 -15.67 12.43
C LEU A 137 12.54 -14.15 12.39
N ALA A 138 11.55 -13.49 11.74
CA ALA A 138 11.57 -12.06 11.49
C ALA A 138 12.88 -11.59 10.85
N ASP A 139 13.38 -12.35 9.90
CA ASP A 139 14.59 -12.03 9.15
C ASP A 139 14.23 -11.07 8.01
N TYR A 140 14.75 -9.86 8.12
CA TYR A 140 14.51 -8.77 7.18
C TYR A 140 15.67 -8.53 6.22
N GLU A 141 16.73 -9.35 6.20
CA GLU A 141 17.98 -9.04 5.48
C GLU A 141 17.71 -8.81 3.99
N ASN A 142 17.01 -9.74 3.32
CA ASN A 142 16.68 -9.60 1.91
C ASN A 142 15.67 -8.48 1.65
N TYR A 143 14.64 -8.33 2.49
CA TYR A 143 13.71 -7.22 2.39
C TYR A 143 14.44 -5.86 2.45
N TYR A 144 15.34 -5.66 3.41
CA TYR A 144 16.13 -4.43 3.54
C TYR A 144 17.06 -4.18 2.35
N LYS A 145 17.55 -5.23 1.73
CA LYS A 145 18.42 -5.13 0.56
C LYS A 145 17.71 -4.56 -0.65
N TYR A 146 16.46 -5.00 -0.91
CA TYR A 146 15.70 -4.65 -2.10
C TYR A 146 14.71 -3.51 -1.85
N PHE A 147 14.09 -3.48 -0.68
CA PHE A 147 13.03 -2.55 -0.30
C PHE A 147 13.35 -1.76 0.98
N GLY A 148 14.63 -1.55 1.27
CA GLY A 148 15.07 -0.72 2.37
C GLY A 148 14.88 0.78 2.12
N GLU A 149 15.06 1.57 3.16
CA GLU A 149 14.86 3.03 3.18
C GLU A 149 15.50 3.76 1.99
N ASN A 150 16.68 3.31 1.55
CA ASN A 150 17.40 3.96 0.46
C ASN A 150 16.61 4.03 -0.86
N ARG A 151 15.68 3.10 -1.08
CA ARG A 151 14.82 3.07 -2.26
C ARG A 151 13.77 4.18 -2.22
N PHE A 152 13.26 4.52 -1.05
CA PHE A 152 12.09 5.38 -0.88
C PHE A 152 12.41 6.82 -0.49
N LYS A 153 13.49 7.06 0.24
CA LYS A 153 13.82 8.37 0.84
C LYS A 153 13.94 9.55 -0.13
N SER A 154 14.02 9.30 -1.44
CA SER A 154 14.02 10.35 -2.46
C SER A 154 12.63 10.63 -3.05
N GLN A 155 11.62 9.86 -2.69
CA GLN A 155 10.26 10.10 -3.14
C GLN A 155 9.67 11.34 -2.45
N ASN A 156 8.85 12.09 -3.17
CA ASN A 156 8.25 13.32 -2.65
C ASN A 156 7.26 13.09 -1.51
N THR A 157 6.72 11.89 -1.42
CA THR A 157 5.76 11.47 -0.39
C THR A 157 6.44 10.96 0.87
N TYR A 158 7.72 10.60 0.79
CA TYR A 158 8.43 9.95 1.88
C TYR A 158 8.48 10.85 3.13
N GLY A 159 7.99 10.33 4.25
CA GLY A 159 8.06 10.96 5.56
C GLY A 159 9.30 10.50 6.33
N GLU A 160 9.22 9.35 6.97
CA GLU A 160 10.30 8.78 7.77
C GLU A 160 10.21 7.25 7.78
N SER A 161 11.34 6.59 8.05
CA SER A 161 11.47 5.15 8.15
C SER A 161 11.93 4.72 9.54
N TYR A 162 11.44 3.58 9.97
CA TYR A 162 11.87 2.86 11.15
C TYR A 162 12.62 1.59 10.75
N LYS A 163 13.80 1.38 11.30
CA LYS A 163 14.63 0.18 11.05
C LYS A 163 14.72 -0.16 9.56
N ASN A 164 15.26 0.76 8.75
CA ASN A 164 15.50 0.53 7.33
C ASN A 164 14.27 0.04 6.55
N ASN A 165 13.10 0.62 6.81
CA ASN A 165 11.81 0.29 6.19
C ASN A 165 11.10 -0.96 6.76
N LYS A 166 11.42 -1.39 7.97
CA LYS A 166 10.51 -2.29 8.71
C LYS A 166 9.17 -1.60 9.00
N GLY A 167 9.20 -0.30 9.22
CA GLY A 167 8.07 0.60 9.20
C GLY A 167 8.45 1.89 8.49
N HIS A 168 7.50 2.55 7.88
CA HIS A 168 7.64 3.91 7.36
C HIS A 168 6.27 4.58 7.25
N TYR A 169 6.29 5.88 7.03
CA TYR A 169 5.06 6.57 6.63
C TYR A 169 5.31 7.49 5.44
N ASP A 170 4.27 7.66 4.66
CA ASP A 170 4.22 8.60 3.55
C ASP A 170 3.16 9.65 3.78
N LEU A 171 3.44 10.86 3.28
CA LEU A 171 2.57 12.02 3.35
C LEU A 171 2.12 12.39 1.95
N ILE A 172 0.82 12.40 1.72
CA ILE A 172 0.25 12.64 0.39
C ILE A 172 -0.79 13.74 0.50
N SER A 173 -0.70 14.74 -0.38
CA SER A 173 -1.68 15.83 -0.47
C SER A 173 -2.31 15.80 -1.85
N GLU A 174 -3.54 15.30 -1.96
CA GLU A 174 -4.27 15.18 -3.22
C GLU A 174 -5.75 15.53 -3.06
N GLY A 175 -6.33 16.11 -4.08
CA GLY A 175 -7.75 16.50 -4.06
C GLY A 175 -8.12 17.51 -2.96
N GLY A 176 -7.14 18.25 -2.44
CA GLY A 176 -7.33 19.17 -1.30
C GLY A 176 -7.42 18.47 0.05
N GLN A 177 -6.94 17.24 0.14
CA GLN A 177 -6.87 16.44 1.37
C GLN A 177 -5.45 15.96 1.63
N ASP A 178 -5.10 15.88 2.91
CA ASP A 178 -3.83 15.36 3.38
C ASP A 178 -4.03 13.96 3.94
N PHE A 179 -3.16 13.04 3.53
CA PHE A 179 -3.15 11.65 3.96
C PHE A 179 -1.80 11.34 4.61
N ILE A 180 -1.84 10.55 5.67
CA ILE A 180 -0.69 9.82 6.17
C ILE A 180 -0.97 8.34 5.98
N ILE A 181 -0.06 7.66 5.30
CA ILE A 181 -0.11 6.20 5.13
C ILE A 181 1.05 5.61 5.92
N VAL A 182 0.74 4.82 6.94
CA VAL A 182 1.72 4.18 7.80
C VAL A 182 1.84 2.71 7.42
N TYR A 183 3.02 2.30 7.07
CA TYR A 183 3.37 0.92 6.72
C TYR A 183 4.05 0.25 7.89
N MET A 184 3.52 -0.89 8.30
CA MET A 184 4.06 -1.68 9.40
C MET A 184 4.22 -3.12 8.92
N SER A 185 5.46 -3.55 8.76
CA SER A 185 5.78 -4.90 8.29
C SER A 185 5.45 -5.99 9.32
N TRP A 186 5.50 -7.22 8.92
CA TRP A 186 5.20 -8.39 9.74
C TRP A 186 5.95 -8.39 11.09
N ASN A 187 5.39 -9.02 12.12
CA ASN A 187 5.94 -9.06 13.48
C ASN A 187 6.11 -7.68 14.14
N ILE A 188 4.97 -7.01 14.36
CA ILE A 188 4.90 -5.73 15.08
C ILE A 188 4.98 -5.99 16.58
N TYR A 189 5.93 -5.32 17.24
CA TYR A 189 6.11 -5.31 18.69
C TYR A 189 5.81 -3.93 19.27
N GLN A 190 5.92 -3.80 20.58
CA GLN A 190 5.61 -2.54 21.27
C GLN A 190 6.48 -1.37 20.78
N GLU A 191 7.74 -1.62 20.43
CA GLU A 191 8.65 -0.57 19.95
C GLU A 191 8.23 0.04 18.59
N GLU A 192 7.63 -0.76 17.68
CA GLU A 192 7.08 -0.27 16.45
C GLU A 192 5.82 0.57 16.69
N ILE A 193 4.98 0.14 17.66
CA ILE A 193 3.80 0.90 18.06
C ILE A 193 4.20 2.23 18.70
N ASP A 194 5.25 2.22 19.52
CA ASP A 194 5.76 3.43 20.17
C ASP A 194 6.35 4.41 19.14
N TRP A 195 6.99 3.89 18.09
CA TRP A 195 7.47 4.74 16.98
C TRP A 195 6.31 5.33 16.16
N MET A 196 5.26 4.57 15.93
CA MET A 196 4.09 5.02 15.16
C MET A 196 3.31 6.15 15.86
N ASN A 197 3.35 6.22 17.21
CA ASN A 197 2.62 7.20 18.03
C ASN A 197 3.38 8.50 18.21
#